data_011e2a8d3e91c1e481e240bea7ef3874
#
_entry.id   011e2a8d3e91c1e481e240bea7ef3874
#
_cell.length_a   1.000
_cell.length_b   1.000
_cell.length_c   1.000
_cell.angle_alpha   90.00
_cell.angle_beta   90.00
_cell.angle_gamma   90.00
#
_symmetry.space_group_name_H-M   'P 1'
#
loop_
_entity.id
_entity.type
_entity.pdbx_description
1 polymer ?
#
loop_
_entity_poly.entity_id
_entity_poly.type
_entity_poly.pdbx_seq_one_letter_code
_entity_poly.pdbx_strand_id
1 'polypeptide(L)'
;HQGGGFHKGIPWNHGAVEPTVVELKDGTLWMLMRTSQDFHYQAFSKDGGQTWGESEPSPFYGTITMPTLGRLADGRLLLFWCNTTPLPEKEGTDGVWDDVFTNRDVTHVAVSDDDGKTWKGFRELYMDPMRNDIDYAVHGGGIDRGVHQAQFVEVAPGKVLASIGQHPLHRAMMMFDVNWLYEKSHFNDFTDSLSQWSTFNYMNGFKGQCAYIRIQ
;
A
#
# COMPACT_ATOMS: atom_id res chain seq x y z
N HIS A 1 6.38 10.17 -19.88
CA HIS A 1 5.25 9.30 -20.18
C HIS A 1 3.96 9.97 -19.71
N GLN A 2 3.14 10.37 -20.64
CA GLN A 2 1.77 10.72 -20.29
C GLN A 2 0.99 9.41 -20.16
N GLY A 3 1.11 8.75 -19.03
CA GLY A 3 0.24 7.65 -18.68
C GLY A 3 -1.16 8.15 -18.33
N GLY A 4 -1.65 9.10 -19.11
CA GLY A 4 -3.03 9.52 -19.07
C GLY A 4 -3.86 8.38 -19.61
N GLY A 5 -4.46 7.62 -18.73
CA GLY A 5 -5.36 6.57 -19.08
C GLY A 5 -6.79 7.01 -19.01
N PHE A 6 -7.65 6.14 -19.48
CA PHE A 6 -9.06 6.18 -19.20
C PHE A 6 -9.29 5.15 -18.08
N HIS A 7 -9.85 5.57 -16.97
CA HIS A 7 -10.40 4.64 -16.02
C HIS A 7 -11.83 4.33 -16.48
N LYS A 8 -12.06 3.07 -16.87
CA LYS A 8 -13.39 2.60 -17.35
C LYS A 8 -14.06 3.53 -18.38
N GLY A 9 -13.26 4.07 -19.31
CA GLY A 9 -13.75 4.98 -20.35
C GLY A 9 -13.84 6.46 -19.99
N ILE A 10 -13.58 6.81 -18.75
CA ILE A 10 -13.57 8.21 -18.29
C ILE A 10 -12.14 8.76 -18.43
N PRO A 11 -11.95 9.89 -19.15
CA PRO A 11 -10.63 10.50 -19.31
C PRO A 11 -10.12 11.01 -17.96
N TRP A 12 -8.93 10.58 -17.57
CA TRP A 12 -8.27 11.11 -16.41
C TRP A 12 -6.82 11.46 -16.68
N ASN A 13 -6.46 12.70 -16.40
CA ASN A 13 -5.19 13.29 -16.82
C ASN A 13 -4.06 13.21 -15.79
N HIS A 14 -4.16 12.39 -14.75
CA HIS A 14 -3.07 12.30 -13.78
C HIS A 14 -1.84 11.59 -14.31
N GLY A 15 -1.97 10.80 -15.37
CA GLY A 15 -0.85 10.07 -15.93
C GLY A 15 -0.29 9.04 -14.94
N ALA A 16 0.99 8.72 -15.12
CA ALA A 16 1.78 7.97 -14.18
C ALA A 16 2.50 8.96 -13.25
N VAL A 17 2.25 8.88 -11.96
CA VAL A 17 2.76 9.80 -10.94
C VAL A 17 3.34 9.04 -9.75
N GLU A 18 4.01 9.75 -8.85
CA GLU A 18 4.54 9.22 -7.60
C GLU A 18 5.32 7.90 -7.80
N PRO A 19 6.36 7.90 -8.63
CA PRO A 19 7.14 6.71 -8.89
C PRO A 19 7.97 6.31 -7.67
N THR A 20 8.14 5.01 -7.51
CA THR A 20 9.16 4.43 -6.65
C THR A 20 10.12 3.62 -7.52
N VAL A 21 11.43 3.66 -7.22
CA VAL A 21 12.46 3.01 -8.02
C VAL A 21 13.36 2.19 -7.13
N VAL A 22 13.69 1.00 -7.58
CA VAL A 22 14.70 0.15 -6.94
C VAL A 22 15.68 -0.39 -7.98
N GLU A 23 16.94 -0.52 -7.62
CA GLU A 23 17.93 -1.22 -8.42
C GLU A 23 17.84 -2.72 -8.16
N LEU A 24 17.69 -3.52 -9.22
CA LEU A 24 17.72 -4.96 -9.17
C LEU A 24 19.19 -5.46 -9.13
N LYS A 25 19.40 -6.71 -8.72
CA LYS A 25 20.73 -7.30 -8.55
C LYS A 25 21.55 -7.34 -9.84
N ASP A 26 20.90 -7.29 -10.98
CA ASP A 26 21.54 -7.25 -12.30
C ASP A 26 21.87 -5.82 -12.79
N GLY A 27 21.60 -4.80 -11.95
CA GLY A 27 21.80 -3.39 -12.28
C GLY A 27 20.63 -2.75 -13.03
N THR A 28 19.57 -3.50 -13.34
CA THR A 28 18.35 -2.94 -13.93
C THR A 28 17.63 -2.08 -12.89
N LEU A 29 17.21 -0.88 -13.27
CA LEU A 29 16.32 -0.08 -12.44
C LEU A 29 14.88 -0.47 -12.75
N TRP A 30 14.12 -0.79 -11.72
CA TRP A 30 12.70 -1.07 -11.79
C TRP A 30 11.92 0.06 -11.15
N MET A 31 10.99 0.63 -11.89
CA MET A 31 10.09 1.69 -11.45
C MET A 31 8.67 1.15 -11.36
N LEU A 32 8.00 1.40 -10.23
CA LEU A 32 6.55 1.28 -10.10
C LEU A 32 5.93 2.67 -10.00
N MET A 33 4.75 2.84 -10.59
CA MET A 33 4.09 4.14 -10.71
C MET A 33 2.62 4.03 -10.33
N ARG A 34 2.14 5.02 -9.60
CA ARG A 34 0.72 5.25 -9.39
C ARG A 34 0.06 5.64 -10.70
N THR A 35 -1.08 5.05 -11.00
CA THR A 35 -1.93 5.42 -12.14
C THR A 35 -3.39 5.45 -11.73
N SER A 36 -4.24 5.94 -12.63
CA SER A 36 -5.69 5.84 -12.52
C SER A 36 -6.27 4.55 -13.11
N GLN A 37 -5.39 3.64 -13.54
CA GLN A 37 -5.79 2.34 -14.00
C GLN A 37 -5.97 1.39 -12.80
N ASP A 38 -6.51 0.21 -13.03
CA ASP A 38 -6.72 -0.78 -11.97
C ASP A 38 -5.42 -1.42 -11.46
N PHE A 39 -4.28 -1.08 -12.10
CA PHE A 39 -2.96 -1.59 -11.76
C PHE A 39 -1.97 -0.44 -11.55
N HIS A 40 -0.97 -0.68 -10.71
CA HIS A 40 0.26 0.09 -10.83
C HIS A 40 0.93 -0.21 -12.15
N TYR A 41 1.54 0.79 -12.77
CA TYR A 41 2.34 0.58 -13.97
C TYR A 41 3.81 0.45 -13.60
N GLN A 42 4.56 -0.19 -14.47
CA GLN A 42 5.99 -0.39 -14.30
C GLN A 42 6.76 -0.04 -15.55
N ALA A 43 8.03 0.31 -15.36
CA ALA A 43 9.00 0.50 -16.43
C ALA A 43 10.38 0.10 -15.94
N PHE A 44 11.26 -0.24 -16.88
CA PHE A 44 12.61 -0.70 -16.59
C PHE A 44 13.65 0.13 -17.33
N SER A 45 14.79 0.37 -16.70
CA SER A 45 15.96 0.99 -17.31
C SER A 45 17.18 0.09 -17.16
N LYS A 46 17.97 -0.03 -18.22
CA LYS A 46 19.21 -0.82 -18.23
C LYS A 46 20.47 0.03 -18.35
N ASP A 47 20.34 1.34 -18.31
CA ASP A 47 21.39 2.32 -18.53
C ASP A 47 21.51 3.33 -17.39
N GLY A 48 21.16 2.93 -16.18
CA GLY A 48 21.24 3.77 -15.00
C GLY A 48 20.20 4.89 -14.98
N GLY A 49 19.05 4.68 -15.61
CA GLY A 49 17.94 5.64 -15.61
C GLY A 49 17.99 6.69 -16.72
N GLN A 50 18.94 6.59 -17.63
CA GLN A 50 19.05 7.55 -18.76
C GLN A 50 17.91 7.36 -19.75
N THR A 51 17.56 6.10 -20.02
CA THR A 51 16.39 5.75 -20.82
C THR A 51 15.52 4.73 -20.10
N TRP A 52 14.24 4.74 -20.39
CA TRP A 52 13.26 3.85 -19.81
C TRP A 52 12.48 3.15 -20.91
N GLY A 53 12.22 1.87 -20.71
CA GLY A 53 11.31 1.11 -21.57
C GLY A 53 9.88 1.67 -21.55
N GLU A 54 9.03 1.10 -22.38
CA GLU A 54 7.61 1.42 -22.35
C GLU A 54 7.02 1.05 -20.98
N SER A 55 6.10 1.87 -20.50
CA SER A 55 5.38 1.56 -19.27
C SER A 55 4.25 0.59 -19.57
N GLU A 56 4.14 -0.43 -18.74
CA GLU A 56 3.14 -1.48 -18.85
C GLU A 56 2.46 -1.74 -17.48
N PRO A 57 1.28 -2.35 -17.45
CA PRO A 57 0.67 -2.76 -16.19
C PRO A 57 1.59 -3.72 -15.44
N SER A 58 1.79 -3.48 -14.16
CA SER A 58 2.45 -4.43 -13.26
C SER A 58 1.45 -5.50 -12.78
N PRO A 59 1.91 -6.58 -12.12
CA PRO A 59 1.00 -7.57 -11.54
C PRO A 59 0.26 -7.08 -10.28
N PHE A 60 0.50 -5.85 -9.83
CA PHE A 60 -0.07 -5.32 -8.60
C PHE A 60 -1.31 -4.49 -8.90
N TYR A 61 -2.45 -4.96 -8.40
CA TYR A 61 -3.66 -4.15 -8.35
C TYR A 61 -3.42 -2.91 -7.50
N GLY A 62 -4.12 -1.85 -7.80
CA GLY A 62 -4.10 -0.64 -7.00
C GLY A 62 -5.19 0.32 -7.44
N THR A 63 -5.91 0.84 -6.47
CA THR A 63 -6.63 2.08 -6.67
C THR A 63 -5.60 3.19 -6.86
N ILE A 64 -6.02 4.39 -7.12
CA ILE A 64 -5.12 5.52 -7.32
C ILE A 64 -4.29 5.85 -6.06
N THR A 65 -3.34 4.98 -5.75
CA THR A 65 -2.47 5.06 -4.57
C THR A 65 -1.01 4.95 -4.95
N MET A 66 -0.14 5.51 -4.14
CA MET A 66 1.29 5.44 -4.33
C MET A 66 1.82 4.06 -3.88
N PRO A 67 2.53 3.32 -4.73
CA PRO A 67 3.32 2.19 -4.28
C PRO A 67 4.61 2.66 -3.63
N THR A 68 5.14 1.91 -2.68
CA THR A 68 6.46 2.14 -2.11
C THR A 68 7.26 0.85 -2.15
N LEU A 69 8.30 0.84 -2.95
CA LEU A 69 9.18 -0.29 -3.17
C LEU A 69 10.57 0.04 -2.63
N GLY A 70 11.19 -0.88 -1.94
CA GLY A 70 12.56 -0.68 -1.46
C GLY A 70 13.26 -1.98 -1.13
N ARG A 71 14.59 -1.92 -0.96
CA ARG A 71 15.45 -3.06 -0.67
C ARG A 71 15.87 -3.03 0.80
N LEU A 72 15.77 -4.17 1.45
CA LEU A 72 16.31 -4.41 2.79
C LEU A 72 17.83 -4.65 2.73
N ALA A 73 18.49 -4.54 3.87
CA ALA A 73 19.92 -4.74 4.00
C ALA A 73 20.36 -6.17 3.60
N ASP A 74 19.48 -7.15 3.75
CA ASP A 74 19.75 -8.54 3.35
C ASP A 74 19.47 -8.81 1.86
N GLY A 75 19.03 -7.80 1.12
CA GLY A 75 18.80 -7.85 -0.33
C GLY A 75 17.39 -8.22 -0.75
N ARG A 76 16.48 -8.53 0.18
CA ARG A 76 15.06 -8.73 -0.13
C ARG A 76 14.40 -7.41 -0.52
N LEU A 77 13.34 -7.50 -1.32
CA LEU A 77 12.51 -6.34 -1.64
C LEU A 77 11.25 -6.34 -0.78
N LEU A 78 10.85 -5.16 -0.34
CA LEU A 78 9.54 -4.91 0.25
C LEU A 78 8.73 -4.00 -0.65
N LEU A 79 7.45 -4.32 -0.80
CA LEU A 79 6.45 -3.50 -1.47
C LEU A 79 5.32 -3.19 -0.49
N PHE A 80 4.99 -1.89 -0.38
CA PHE A 80 3.81 -1.39 0.31
C PHE A 80 2.88 -0.76 -0.72
N TRP A 81 1.61 -1.12 -0.69
CA TRP A 81 0.60 -0.56 -1.59
C TRP A 81 -0.82 -0.85 -1.08
N CYS A 82 -1.82 -0.26 -1.69
CA CYS A 82 -3.20 -0.70 -1.52
C CYS A 82 -3.51 -1.79 -2.57
N ASN A 83 -3.56 -3.04 -2.16
CA ASN A 83 -3.92 -4.17 -3.04
C ASN A 83 -5.45 -4.26 -3.17
N THR A 84 -6.03 -3.23 -3.70
CA THR A 84 -7.47 -3.04 -3.81
C THR A 84 -7.82 -2.53 -5.19
N THR A 85 -9.07 -2.71 -5.57
CA THR A 85 -9.68 -2.09 -6.75
C THR A 85 -10.76 -1.11 -6.30
N PRO A 86 -11.17 -0.15 -7.14
CA PRO A 86 -12.33 0.70 -6.84
C PRO A 86 -13.55 -0.14 -6.46
N LEU A 87 -14.42 0.42 -5.64
CA LEU A 87 -15.65 -0.27 -5.22
C LEU A 87 -16.60 -0.42 -6.40
N PRO A 88 -17.05 -1.66 -6.73
CA PRO A 88 -17.92 -1.90 -7.90
C PRO A 88 -19.23 -1.13 -7.86
N GLU A 89 -19.78 -0.90 -6.67
CA GLU A 89 -21.02 -0.13 -6.46
C GLU A 89 -20.88 1.35 -6.76
N LYS A 90 -19.64 1.82 -6.89
CA LYS A 90 -19.33 3.20 -7.26
C LYS A 90 -19.00 3.36 -8.75
N GLU A 91 -19.01 2.25 -9.48
CA GLU A 91 -18.73 2.27 -10.91
C GLU A 91 -19.77 3.12 -11.66
N GLY A 92 -19.28 4.16 -12.36
CA GLY A 92 -20.13 5.04 -13.14
C GLY A 92 -20.93 6.08 -12.36
N THR A 93 -20.71 6.21 -11.04
CA THR A 93 -21.26 7.32 -10.27
C THR A 93 -20.43 8.58 -10.49
N ASP A 94 -21.01 9.71 -10.26
CA ASP A 94 -20.56 11.13 -10.35
C ASP A 94 -19.12 11.45 -10.80
N GLY A 95 -18.51 10.59 -11.61
CA GLY A 95 -17.22 10.81 -12.21
C GLY A 95 -16.07 10.13 -11.52
N VAL A 96 -14.92 10.39 -12.05
CA VAL A 96 -13.63 9.74 -11.74
C VAL A 96 -13.30 9.74 -10.26
N TRP A 97 -13.67 10.78 -9.53
CA TRP A 97 -13.31 10.94 -8.13
C TRP A 97 -14.00 9.92 -7.23
N ASP A 98 -15.28 9.67 -7.47
CA ASP A 98 -16.05 8.76 -6.64
C ASP A 98 -15.68 7.30 -6.87
N ASP A 99 -15.24 6.96 -8.08
CA ASP A 99 -14.83 5.60 -8.41
C ASP A 99 -13.38 5.33 -7.98
N VAL A 100 -12.45 6.17 -8.42
CA VAL A 100 -11.01 5.86 -8.27
C VAL A 100 -10.46 6.14 -6.88
N PHE A 101 -11.10 6.98 -6.08
CA PHE A 101 -10.67 7.26 -4.70
C PHE A 101 -11.34 6.39 -3.66
N THR A 102 -12.21 5.48 -4.05
CA THR A 102 -12.79 4.50 -3.16
C THR A 102 -11.79 3.40 -2.81
N ASN A 103 -12.04 2.69 -1.72
CA ASN A 103 -11.29 1.50 -1.32
C ASN A 103 -9.78 1.72 -1.12
N ARG A 104 -9.40 2.88 -0.58
CA ARG A 104 -8.01 3.26 -0.25
C ARG A 104 -7.68 3.05 1.22
N ASP A 105 -8.36 2.14 1.87
CA ASP A 105 -8.48 2.04 3.33
C ASP A 105 -7.56 0.99 3.93
N VAL A 106 -6.78 0.31 3.10
CA VAL A 106 -5.89 -0.77 3.52
C VAL A 106 -4.52 -0.61 2.91
N THR A 107 -3.48 -0.62 3.74
CA THR A 107 -2.10 -0.76 3.28
C THR A 107 -1.68 -2.22 3.39
N HIS A 108 -1.30 -2.79 2.27
CA HIS A 108 -0.72 -4.13 2.19
C HIS A 108 0.81 -4.06 2.16
N VAL A 109 1.43 -5.16 2.56
CA VAL A 109 2.87 -5.35 2.45
C VAL A 109 3.17 -6.75 1.93
N ALA A 110 4.15 -6.84 1.04
CA ALA A 110 4.69 -8.10 0.53
C ALA A 110 6.21 -8.05 0.45
N VAL A 111 6.82 -9.24 0.44
CA VAL A 111 8.27 -9.43 0.37
C VAL A 111 8.64 -10.31 -0.82
N SER A 112 9.76 -9.99 -1.46
CA SER A 112 10.35 -10.80 -2.53
C SER A 112 11.78 -11.20 -2.14
N ASP A 113 12.09 -12.48 -2.27
CA ASP A 113 13.44 -13.05 -2.06
C ASP A 113 14.24 -13.14 -3.36
N ASP A 114 13.57 -13.05 -4.50
CA ASP A 114 14.08 -13.34 -5.82
C ASP A 114 14.09 -12.12 -6.76
N ASP A 115 14.23 -10.95 -6.14
CA ASP A 115 14.41 -9.69 -6.85
C ASP A 115 13.18 -9.27 -7.66
N GLY A 116 12.00 -9.46 -7.07
CA GLY A 116 10.72 -9.03 -7.62
C GLY A 116 10.02 -10.03 -8.55
N LYS A 117 10.62 -11.23 -8.78
CA LYS A 117 10.02 -12.25 -9.65
C LYS A 117 8.83 -12.93 -9.00
N THR A 118 8.93 -13.23 -7.70
CA THR A 118 7.83 -13.76 -6.90
C THR A 118 7.67 -13.01 -5.59
N TRP A 119 6.46 -13.01 -5.06
CA TRP A 119 6.11 -12.26 -3.86
C TRP A 119 5.39 -13.14 -2.86
N LYS A 120 5.60 -12.85 -1.58
CA LYS A 120 5.01 -13.53 -0.43
C LYS A 120 4.46 -12.52 0.55
N GLY A 121 3.58 -12.98 1.42
CA GLY A 121 2.95 -12.16 2.44
C GLY A 121 1.60 -11.65 1.98
N PHE A 122 1.55 -10.57 1.20
CA PHE A 122 0.31 -9.92 0.81
C PHE A 122 -0.59 -9.62 2.02
N ARG A 123 0.05 -9.18 3.13
CA ARG A 123 -0.66 -8.98 4.39
C ARG A 123 -1.17 -7.56 4.49
N GLU A 124 -2.32 -7.42 5.11
CA GLU A 124 -2.88 -6.14 5.53
C GLU A 124 -2.08 -5.65 6.73
N LEU A 125 -1.19 -4.69 6.51
CA LEU A 125 -0.38 -4.10 7.57
C LEU A 125 -1.20 -3.12 8.41
N TYR A 126 -2.05 -2.36 7.76
CA TYR A 126 -2.93 -1.40 8.41
C TYR A 126 -4.23 -1.27 7.64
N MET A 127 -5.33 -1.24 8.37
CA MET A 127 -6.66 -1.05 7.84
C MET A 127 -7.34 0.10 8.59
N ASP A 128 -7.90 1.07 7.86
CA ASP A 128 -8.66 2.14 8.48
C ASP A 128 -9.90 1.56 9.17
N PRO A 129 -10.10 1.81 10.46
CA PRO A 129 -11.29 1.35 11.16
C PRO A 129 -12.60 1.94 10.59
N MET A 130 -12.52 3.07 9.89
CA MET A 130 -13.65 3.75 9.25
C MET A 130 -13.76 3.42 7.75
N ARG A 131 -13.14 2.33 7.30
CA ARG A 131 -12.97 1.96 5.90
C ARG A 131 -14.24 1.88 5.05
N ASN A 132 -15.39 1.72 5.67
CA ASN A 132 -16.68 1.65 4.96
C ASN A 132 -17.46 2.96 5.01
N ASP A 133 -16.87 4.01 5.54
CA ASP A 133 -17.50 5.33 5.60
C ASP A 133 -17.20 6.12 4.32
N ILE A 134 -17.98 5.85 3.31
CA ILE A 134 -17.83 6.45 1.97
C ILE A 134 -18.09 7.96 1.95
N ASP A 135 -18.90 8.48 2.85
CA ASP A 135 -19.17 9.93 2.94
C ASP A 135 -17.92 10.72 3.30
N TYR A 136 -16.93 10.04 3.83
CA TYR A 136 -15.68 10.64 4.27
C TYR A 136 -14.61 10.70 3.17
N ALA A 137 -14.65 9.80 2.22
CA ALA A 137 -13.53 9.62 1.29
C ALA A 137 -13.48 10.68 0.19
N VAL A 138 -14.61 11.24 -0.21
CA VAL A 138 -14.69 11.89 -1.51
C VAL A 138 -15.05 13.37 -1.48
N HIS A 139 -16.01 13.81 -0.71
CA HIS A 139 -16.55 15.17 -0.85
C HIS A 139 -16.62 16.00 0.43
N GLY A 140 -16.16 15.48 1.52
CA GLY A 140 -16.20 16.16 2.81
C GLY A 140 -15.17 17.27 3.01
N GLY A 141 -14.94 18.10 2.01
CA GLY A 141 -14.06 19.26 2.21
C GLY A 141 -12.55 18.95 2.21
N GLY A 142 -12.11 17.96 1.47
CA GLY A 142 -10.69 17.74 1.22
C GLY A 142 -9.96 16.89 2.26
N ILE A 143 -10.65 16.08 3.01
CA ILE A 143 -10.02 15.15 3.95
C ILE A 143 -9.80 13.80 3.27
N ASP A 144 -8.62 13.60 2.71
CA ASP A 144 -8.18 12.30 2.23
C ASP A 144 -7.88 11.39 3.43
N ARG A 145 -8.69 10.36 3.63
CA ARG A 145 -8.52 9.37 4.70
C ARG A 145 -7.74 8.15 4.26
N GLY A 146 -7.28 8.12 3.02
CA GLY A 146 -6.55 6.99 2.50
C GLY A 146 -5.34 6.64 3.39
N VAL A 147 -5.21 5.36 3.70
CA VAL A 147 -4.08 4.80 4.47
C VAL A 147 -2.92 4.40 3.55
N HIS A 148 -2.84 4.98 2.40
CA HIS A 148 -1.76 4.79 1.44
C HIS A 148 -0.56 5.72 1.71
N GLN A 149 0.37 5.79 0.77
CA GLN A 149 1.62 6.57 0.87
C GLN A 149 2.51 6.11 2.03
N ALA A 150 2.58 4.80 2.23
CA ALA A 150 3.51 4.24 3.18
C ALA A 150 4.96 4.65 2.84
N GLN A 151 5.74 4.97 3.88
CA GLN A 151 7.18 5.09 3.81
C GLN A 151 7.77 4.16 4.85
N PHE A 152 8.92 3.59 4.60
CA PHE A 152 9.51 2.67 5.54
C PHE A 152 11.02 2.82 5.68
N VAL A 153 11.54 2.33 6.80
CA VAL A 153 12.96 2.17 7.06
C VAL A 153 13.21 0.86 7.80
N GLU A 154 14.26 0.17 7.45
CA GLU A 154 14.75 -0.96 8.22
C GLU A 154 15.54 -0.41 9.41
N VAL A 155 14.99 -0.56 10.63
CA VAL A 155 15.57 -0.01 11.86
C VAL A 155 16.55 -0.98 12.52
N ALA A 156 16.45 -2.26 12.21
CA ALA A 156 17.39 -3.32 12.57
C ALA A 156 17.20 -4.46 11.54
N PRO A 157 18.15 -5.41 11.41
CA PRO A 157 18.03 -6.49 10.45
C PRO A 157 16.67 -7.20 10.53
N GLY A 158 15.90 -7.14 9.44
CA GLY A 158 14.55 -7.70 9.33
C GLY A 158 13.47 -6.99 10.13
N LYS A 159 13.76 -5.88 10.81
CA LYS A 159 12.77 -5.07 11.53
C LYS A 159 12.48 -3.78 10.79
N VAL A 160 11.24 -3.59 10.43
CA VAL A 160 10.80 -2.46 9.61
C VAL A 160 9.86 -1.56 10.40
N LEU A 161 10.15 -0.26 10.37
CA LEU A 161 9.25 0.78 10.81
C LEU A 161 8.63 1.42 9.57
N ALA A 162 7.30 1.42 9.49
CA ALA A 162 6.54 2.03 8.41
C ALA A 162 5.67 3.18 8.94
N SER A 163 5.67 4.30 8.23
CA SER A 163 4.73 5.40 8.40
C SER A 163 3.63 5.24 7.36
N ILE A 164 2.37 5.32 7.77
CA ILE A 164 1.21 5.02 6.93
C ILE A 164 0.19 6.14 7.03
N GLY A 165 -0.42 6.48 5.91
CA GLY A 165 -1.53 7.41 5.81
C GLY A 165 -1.13 8.86 5.62
N GLN A 166 -2.05 9.61 5.01
CA GLN A 166 -1.91 11.04 4.74
C GLN A 166 -2.75 11.91 5.67
N HIS A 167 -3.81 11.34 6.22
CA HIS A 167 -4.76 12.12 7.01
C HIS A 167 -4.09 12.72 8.24
N PRO A 168 -4.30 14.00 8.54
CA PRO A 168 -3.64 14.64 9.66
C PRO A 168 -3.98 14.02 11.03
N LEU A 169 -5.14 13.35 11.13
CA LEU A 169 -5.62 12.70 12.36
C LEU A 169 -5.45 11.17 12.36
N HIS A 170 -5.05 10.56 11.24
CA HIS A 170 -5.03 9.10 11.06
C HIS A 170 -3.73 8.60 10.44
N ARG A 171 -2.62 9.13 10.91
CA ARG A 171 -1.30 8.59 10.58
C ARG A 171 -0.93 7.52 11.58
N ALA A 172 -0.50 6.38 11.06
CA ALA A 172 -0.04 5.26 11.87
C ALA A 172 1.47 5.05 11.69
N MET A 173 2.12 4.65 12.77
CA MET A 173 3.49 4.12 12.74
C MET A 173 3.39 2.66 13.10
N MET A 174 3.81 1.80 12.19
CA MET A 174 3.75 0.34 12.34
C MET A 174 5.16 -0.23 12.37
N MET A 175 5.44 -1.06 13.35
CA MET A 175 6.69 -1.81 13.40
C MET A 175 6.38 -3.30 13.30
N PHE A 176 7.10 -4.00 12.41
CA PHE A 176 6.94 -5.44 12.24
C PHE A 176 8.27 -6.12 11.90
N ASP A 177 8.33 -7.40 12.16
CA ASP A 177 9.39 -8.29 11.70
C ASP A 177 9.04 -8.83 10.31
N VAL A 178 9.97 -8.78 9.38
CA VAL A 178 9.75 -9.25 7.99
C VAL A 178 9.42 -10.74 7.96
N ASN A 179 9.86 -11.53 8.93
CA ASN A 179 9.52 -12.95 9.04
C ASN A 179 8.01 -13.20 9.18
N TRP A 180 7.27 -12.23 9.74
CA TRP A 180 5.82 -12.29 9.79
C TRP A 180 5.18 -12.49 8.40
N LEU A 181 5.80 -11.97 7.35
CA LEU A 181 5.30 -12.12 5.98
C LEU A 181 5.40 -13.55 5.43
N TYR A 182 6.19 -14.39 6.07
CA TYR A 182 6.37 -15.81 5.69
C TYR A 182 5.49 -16.76 6.49
N GLU A 183 4.83 -16.29 7.53
CA GLU A 183 3.98 -17.14 8.37
C GLU A 183 2.78 -17.63 7.56
N LYS A 184 2.57 -18.95 7.56
CA LYS A 184 1.47 -19.60 6.82
C LYS A 184 0.28 -19.95 7.69
N SER A 185 0.49 -19.99 9.00
CA SER A 185 -0.54 -20.28 9.97
C SER A 185 -0.39 -19.33 11.16
N HIS A 186 -1.50 -18.87 11.66
CA HIS A 186 -1.57 -18.18 12.93
C HIS A 186 -2.39 -19.05 13.88
N PHE A 187 -1.75 -19.57 14.91
CA PHE A 187 -2.42 -20.27 15.97
C PHE A 187 -2.28 -19.46 17.25
N ASN A 188 -3.38 -19.01 17.78
CA ASN A 188 -3.46 -18.45 19.11
C ASN A 188 -4.47 -19.30 19.89
N ASP A 189 -4.03 -20.05 20.86
CA ASP A 189 -4.88 -20.88 21.71
C ASP A 189 -5.56 -20.08 22.81
N PHE A 190 -5.31 -18.75 22.86
CA PHE A 190 -5.82 -17.82 23.87
C PHE A 190 -5.48 -18.22 25.32
N THR A 191 -4.54 -19.11 25.49
CA THR A 191 -4.09 -19.55 26.84
C THR A 191 -3.09 -18.57 27.44
N ASP A 192 -2.43 -17.76 26.61
CA ASP A 192 -1.54 -16.72 27.07
C ASP A 192 -2.31 -15.53 27.62
N SER A 193 -1.74 -14.94 28.65
CA SER A 193 -2.32 -13.72 29.24
C SER A 193 -2.45 -12.63 28.18
N LEU A 194 -3.49 -11.82 28.28
CA LEU A 194 -3.73 -10.64 27.41
C LEU A 194 -2.59 -9.62 27.43
N SER A 195 -1.46 -9.92 28.09
CA SER A 195 -0.26 -9.07 28.15
C SER A 195 0.39 -8.82 26.78
N GLN A 196 0.14 -9.69 25.80
CA GLN A 196 0.60 -9.54 24.42
C GLN A 196 -0.34 -8.66 23.56
N TRP A 197 -1.51 -8.32 24.12
CA TRP A 197 -2.49 -7.52 23.41
C TRP A 197 -2.37 -6.05 23.84
N SER A 198 -2.28 -5.15 22.89
CA SER A 198 -2.42 -3.72 23.16
C SER A 198 -3.80 -3.25 22.70
N THR A 199 -4.50 -2.54 23.56
CA THR A 199 -5.75 -1.87 23.19
C THR A 199 -5.43 -0.47 22.70
N PHE A 200 -5.90 -0.14 21.51
CA PHE A 200 -5.90 1.21 21.00
C PHE A 200 -7.26 1.86 21.31
N ASN A 201 -7.25 2.92 22.05
CA ASN A 201 -8.40 3.81 22.12
C ASN A 201 -8.38 4.71 20.89
N TYR A 202 -9.18 4.34 19.90
CA TYR A 202 -9.38 5.18 18.74
C TYR A 202 -10.40 6.26 19.06
N MET A 203 -9.94 7.50 19.05
CA MET A 203 -10.69 8.75 19.05
C MET A 203 -11.68 9.01 20.20
N ASN A 204 -11.65 10.21 20.69
CA ASN A 204 -12.71 10.79 21.51
C ASN A 204 -14.05 10.71 20.76
N GLY A 205 -14.86 9.73 21.12
CA GLY A 205 -16.20 9.54 20.56
C GLY A 205 -16.52 8.11 20.09
N PHE A 206 -15.54 7.26 19.82
CA PHE A 206 -15.78 5.88 19.47
C PHE A 206 -15.63 4.97 20.70
N LYS A 207 -16.73 4.35 21.13
CA LYS A 207 -16.74 3.39 22.24
C LYS A 207 -16.44 1.96 21.75
N GLY A 208 -15.49 1.78 20.86
CA GLY A 208 -15.04 0.48 20.39
C GLY A 208 -13.62 0.21 20.87
N GLN A 209 -13.40 -0.93 21.50
CA GLN A 209 -12.05 -1.43 21.78
C GLN A 209 -11.65 -2.36 20.65
N CYS A 210 -10.61 -1.98 19.90
CA CYS A 210 -9.95 -2.91 18.97
C CYS A 210 -8.73 -3.48 19.68
N ALA A 211 -8.64 -4.80 19.77
CA ALA A 211 -7.43 -5.48 20.21
C ALA A 211 -6.56 -5.77 18.99
N TYR A 212 -5.30 -5.37 19.04
CA TYR A 212 -4.29 -5.73 18.04
C TYR A 212 -3.35 -6.75 18.62
N ILE A 213 -3.02 -7.76 17.83
CA ILE A 213 -1.97 -8.71 18.18
C ILE A 213 -0.63 -8.04 17.91
N ARG A 214 0.16 -7.87 18.95
CA ARG A 214 1.57 -7.53 18.82
C ARG A 214 2.32 -8.83 18.61
N ILE A 215 2.74 -9.11 17.40
CA ILE A 215 3.68 -10.20 17.13
C ILE A 215 5.05 -9.69 17.56
N GLN A 216 5.63 -10.33 18.58
CA GLN A 216 7.00 -10.06 19.02
C GLN A 216 8.00 -10.75 18.09
#